data_c5f8177fc292a24fb84fc694b48331c7
#
_entry.id   c5f8177fc292a24fb84fc694b48331c7
#
_cell.length_a   1.000
_cell.length_b   1.000
_cell.length_c   1.000
_cell.angle_alpha   90.00
_cell.angle_beta   90.00
_cell.angle_gamma   90.00
#
_symmetry.space_group_name_H-M   'P 1'
#
loop_
_entity.id
_entity.type
_entity.pdbx_description
1 polymer ?
#
loop_
_entity_poly.entity_id
_entity_poly.type
_entity_poly.pdbx_seq_one_letter_code
_entity_poly.pdbx_strand_id
1 'polypeptide(L)'
;MKEKDKINFLCLLKKHIAYKDGFWVYQDEGKAVIMSEQQLREYIRQQGMPVLEKDITDMLGELSYTTCDFDIDEYFRETIRAKASPNGKSKYFESMDKLYPGNKLRQLMNYYLFSDECYSFILIGYGQTGKTTLVSLISMIYRECFFGRSNVALLRNSHGTAVLEGKMFFEVAEAQDLDLDTANLLKSIITNDDVYVNPKFQLPRTIKPHAKLIMTCNNMPRFKVTDDGIIRRFIVIEMNNKIQKQNKNFLKEIQEDIPNIIREALDNPFNIEDFAEEQYYIFEHDPQWGFGYGIPNRDYVGSNDFEKYQAMCKALGYFSRNYTNFNKFIELAKIYGGRRKCDTISNDSLASNGMTQLSDLEADSLPF
;
A
#
# COMPACT_ATOMS: atom_id res chain seq x y z
N MET A 1 42.39 3.48 6.49
CA MET A 1 42.62 2.15 7.16
C MET A 1 43.60 1.33 6.32
N LYS A 2 44.48 0.48 6.90
CA LYS A 2 45.28 -0.44 6.08
C LYS A 2 44.38 -1.53 5.52
N GLU A 3 44.67 -2.03 4.31
CA GLU A 3 43.82 -3.00 3.62
C GLU A 3 43.57 -4.27 4.45
N LYS A 4 44.61 -4.78 5.13
CA LYS A 4 44.49 -5.95 5.99
C LYS A 4 43.54 -5.71 7.16
N ASP A 5 43.56 -4.53 7.76
CA ASP A 5 42.66 -4.19 8.88
C ASP A 5 41.22 -4.03 8.40
N LYS A 6 41.03 -3.52 7.16
CA LYS A 6 39.71 -3.42 6.51
C LYS A 6 39.09 -4.79 6.28
N ILE A 7 39.89 -5.74 5.76
CA ILE A 7 39.44 -7.13 5.52
C ILE A 7 39.07 -7.81 6.85
N ASN A 8 39.89 -7.70 7.87
CA ASN A 8 39.61 -8.31 9.17
C ASN A 8 38.35 -7.74 9.80
N PHE A 9 38.16 -6.44 9.72
CA PHE A 9 36.97 -5.77 10.25
C PHE A 9 35.71 -6.16 9.47
N LEU A 10 35.79 -6.22 8.14
CA LEU A 10 34.67 -6.67 7.30
C LEU A 10 34.26 -8.12 7.65
N CYS A 11 35.24 -9.01 7.90
CA CYS A 11 34.95 -10.38 8.33
C CYS A 11 34.24 -10.45 9.69
N LEU A 12 34.51 -9.52 10.61
CA LEU A 12 33.79 -9.40 11.87
C LEU A 12 32.33 -8.90 11.63
N LEU A 13 32.17 -7.86 10.81
CA LEU A 13 30.86 -7.34 10.49
C LEU A 13 29.97 -8.40 9.82
N LYS A 14 30.50 -9.20 8.88
CA LYS A 14 29.76 -10.27 8.19
C LYS A 14 29.21 -11.35 9.12
N LYS A 15 29.69 -11.46 10.35
CA LYS A 15 29.13 -12.38 11.35
C LYS A 15 27.84 -11.90 11.97
N HIS A 16 27.64 -10.59 11.98
CA HIS A 16 26.52 -9.95 12.68
C HIS A 16 25.58 -9.18 11.75
N ILE A 17 26.02 -8.83 10.55
CA ILE A 17 25.28 -7.96 9.65
C ILE A 17 24.97 -8.70 8.38
N ALA A 18 23.68 -8.69 8.01
CA ALA A 18 23.16 -9.20 6.77
C ALA A 18 22.29 -8.13 6.07
N TYR A 19 22.03 -8.33 4.79
CA TYR A 19 21.19 -7.47 3.98
C TYR A 19 20.08 -8.30 3.34
N LYS A 20 18.84 -7.82 3.44
CA LYS A 20 17.69 -8.47 2.83
C LYS A 20 16.70 -7.40 2.33
N ASP A 21 16.37 -7.41 1.05
CA ASP A 21 15.35 -6.57 0.42
C ASP A 21 15.42 -5.06 0.76
N GLY A 22 16.63 -4.54 0.93
CA GLY A 22 16.85 -3.14 1.30
C GLY A 22 17.01 -2.88 2.81
N PHE A 23 16.88 -3.92 3.64
CA PHE A 23 17.04 -3.81 5.09
C PHE A 23 18.37 -4.35 5.56
N TRP A 24 19.01 -3.62 6.47
CA TRP A 24 20.18 -4.07 7.19
C TRP A 24 19.76 -4.76 8.48
N VAL A 25 20.09 -6.04 8.62
CA VAL A 25 19.74 -6.85 9.78
C VAL A 25 20.99 -7.08 10.60
N TYR A 26 21.02 -6.56 11.82
CA TYR A 26 22.06 -6.88 12.81
C TYR A 26 21.57 -8.00 13.71
N GLN A 27 22.39 -9.04 13.86
CA GLN A 27 22.09 -10.22 14.69
C GLN A 27 23.21 -10.45 15.70
N ASP A 28 22.85 -10.56 16.97
CA ASP A 28 23.78 -10.88 18.04
C ASP A 28 23.07 -11.62 19.18
N GLU A 29 23.65 -12.72 19.65
CA GLU A 29 23.18 -13.55 20.76
C GLU A 29 21.66 -13.86 20.73
N GLY A 30 21.12 -14.16 19.55
CA GLY A 30 19.70 -14.49 19.37
C GLY A 30 18.76 -13.28 19.30
N LYS A 31 19.31 -12.06 19.33
CA LYS A 31 18.56 -10.83 19.05
C LYS A 31 18.84 -10.35 17.66
N ALA A 32 17.80 -9.93 16.97
CA ALA A 32 17.92 -9.28 15.67
C ALA A 32 17.32 -7.87 15.71
N VAL A 33 17.97 -6.93 15.02
CA VAL A 33 17.52 -5.53 14.92
C VAL A 33 17.66 -5.08 13.49
N ILE A 34 16.58 -4.50 12.94
CA ILE A 34 16.66 -3.83 11.65
C ILE A 34 17.22 -2.42 11.84
N MET A 35 18.24 -2.11 11.06
CA MET A 35 18.91 -0.80 11.00
C MET A 35 18.63 -0.11 9.66
N SER A 36 18.49 1.21 9.69
CA SER A 36 18.67 2.00 8.47
C SER A 36 20.16 2.03 8.09
N GLU A 37 20.46 2.34 6.83
CA GLU A 37 21.86 2.50 6.39
C GLU A 37 22.60 3.54 7.25
N GLN A 38 21.93 4.63 7.62
CA GLN A 38 22.52 5.66 8.49
C GLN A 38 22.87 5.11 9.88
N GLN A 39 21.99 4.29 10.47
CA GLN A 39 22.26 3.65 11.77
C GLN A 39 23.42 2.66 11.66
N LEU A 40 23.49 1.91 10.56
CA LEU A 40 24.60 1.00 10.32
C LEU A 40 25.93 1.74 10.12
N ARG A 41 25.95 2.83 9.36
CA ARG A 41 27.14 3.70 9.22
C ARG A 41 27.62 4.22 10.57
N GLU A 42 26.70 4.66 11.42
CA GLU A 42 26.99 5.11 12.78
C GLU A 42 27.55 3.99 13.64
N TYR A 43 26.93 2.82 13.61
CA TYR A 43 27.43 1.63 14.30
C TYR A 43 28.86 1.28 13.88
N ILE A 44 29.17 1.30 12.57
CA ILE A 44 30.52 1.02 12.06
C ILE A 44 31.54 2.05 12.60
N ARG A 45 31.18 3.33 12.66
CA ARG A 45 32.06 4.39 13.22
C ARG A 45 32.34 4.19 14.71
N GLN A 46 31.33 3.73 15.46
CA GLN A 46 31.42 3.52 16.92
C GLN A 46 32.31 2.31 17.31
N GLN A 47 32.66 1.43 16.36
CA GLN A 47 33.54 0.30 16.63
C GLN A 47 35.00 0.69 16.91
N GLY A 48 35.31 1.98 17.01
CA GLY A 48 36.62 2.51 17.44
C GLY A 48 37.76 2.41 16.41
N MET A 49 37.45 2.07 15.16
CA MET A 49 38.43 2.07 14.08
C MET A 49 38.40 3.41 13.32
N PRO A 50 39.57 3.94 12.91
CA PRO A 50 39.64 5.14 12.08
C PRO A 50 39.20 4.79 10.64
N VAL A 51 37.88 4.84 10.38
CA VAL A 51 37.27 4.48 9.09
C VAL A 51 36.91 5.73 8.34
N LEU A 52 37.38 5.88 7.10
CA LEU A 52 36.94 6.94 6.21
C LEU A 52 35.57 6.62 5.62
N GLU A 53 34.83 7.65 5.23
CA GLU A 53 33.49 7.47 4.62
C GLU A 53 33.51 6.58 3.38
N LYS A 54 34.57 6.68 2.58
CA LYS A 54 34.79 5.81 1.42
C LYS A 54 34.93 4.33 1.85
N ASP A 55 35.67 4.05 2.91
CA ASP A 55 35.84 2.69 3.42
C ASP A 55 34.50 2.11 3.90
N ILE A 56 33.67 2.93 4.57
CA ILE A 56 32.33 2.52 5.00
C ILE A 56 31.48 2.16 3.79
N THR A 57 31.48 2.99 2.75
CA THR A 57 30.70 2.74 1.52
C THR A 57 31.12 1.46 0.82
N ASP A 58 32.44 1.20 0.73
CA ASP A 58 32.97 -0.03 0.16
C ASP A 58 32.54 -1.27 1.01
N MET A 59 32.60 -1.16 2.35
CA MET A 59 32.13 -2.23 3.25
C MET A 59 30.64 -2.52 3.13
N LEU A 60 29.81 -1.49 3.01
CA LEU A 60 28.36 -1.67 2.79
C LEU A 60 28.11 -2.38 1.46
N GLY A 61 28.84 -2.06 0.40
CA GLY A 61 28.79 -2.77 -0.87
C GLY A 61 29.08 -4.26 -0.69
N GLU A 62 30.11 -4.62 0.08
CA GLU A 62 30.45 -6.02 0.35
C GLU A 62 29.47 -6.72 1.30
N LEU A 63 28.94 -6.01 2.31
CA LEU A 63 27.95 -6.55 3.25
C LEU A 63 26.61 -6.80 2.58
N SER A 64 26.25 -6.08 1.52
CA SER A 64 24.98 -6.25 0.79
C SER A 64 24.85 -7.63 0.11
N TYR A 65 25.93 -8.39 0.00
CA TYR A 65 25.90 -9.78 -0.46
C TYR A 65 25.74 -10.81 0.67
N THR A 66 25.69 -10.37 1.92
CA THR A 66 25.48 -11.26 3.08
C THR A 66 23.99 -11.36 3.35
N THR A 67 23.37 -12.48 2.99
CA THR A 67 21.93 -12.71 3.16
C THR A 67 21.61 -13.43 4.48
N CYS A 68 20.39 -13.30 4.96
CA CYS A 68 19.88 -14.03 6.12
C CYS A 68 18.44 -14.49 5.89
N ASP A 69 18.06 -15.53 6.63
CA ASP A 69 16.67 -15.95 6.75
C ASP A 69 16.06 -15.21 7.96
N PHE A 70 15.44 -14.07 7.68
CA PHE A 70 14.85 -13.19 8.69
C PHE A 70 13.50 -12.66 8.20
N ASP A 71 12.47 -12.78 9.04
CA ASP A 71 11.13 -12.25 8.73
C ASP A 71 11.07 -10.77 9.09
N ILE A 72 11.15 -9.93 8.04
CA ILE A 72 11.13 -8.48 8.16
C ILE A 72 9.75 -8.00 8.60
N ASP A 73 8.69 -8.56 8.04
CA ASP A 73 7.31 -8.13 8.30
C ASP A 73 6.93 -8.45 9.75
N GLU A 74 7.25 -9.67 10.22
CA GLU A 74 6.99 -10.07 11.61
C GLU A 74 7.78 -9.23 12.60
N TYR A 75 9.05 -8.94 12.31
CA TYR A 75 9.84 -8.04 13.16
C TYR A 75 9.19 -6.67 13.35
N PHE A 76 8.69 -6.06 12.27
CA PHE A 76 8.02 -4.77 12.38
C PHE A 76 6.69 -4.88 13.14
N ARG A 77 5.88 -5.91 12.87
CA ARG A 77 4.63 -6.17 13.60
C ARG A 77 4.86 -6.29 15.10
N GLU A 78 5.82 -7.11 15.53
CA GLU A 78 6.15 -7.31 16.93
C GLU A 78 6.72 -6.04 17.59
N THR A 79 7.64 -5.35 16.89
CA THR A 79 8.22 -4.09 17.37
C THR A 79 7.18 -2.99 17.55
N ILE A 80 6.19 -2.91 16.64
CA ILE A 80 5.09 -1.95 16.75
C ILE A 80 4.13 -2.38 17.84
N ARG A 81 3.74 -3.66 17.91
CA ARG A 81 2.85 -4.20 18.95
C ARG A 81 3.38 -3.94 20.36
N ALA A 82 4.69 -4.08 20.55
CA ALA A 82 5.34 -3.83 21.83
C ALA A 82 5.26 -2.37 22.30
N LYS A 83 4.94 -1.42 21.42
CA LYS A 83 4.74 0.00 21.76
C LYS A 83 3.31 0.34 22.15
N ALA A 84 2.35 -0.59 21.96
CA ALA A 84 0.95 -0.33 22.29
C ALA A 84 0.76 -0.05 23.78
N SER A 85 -0.08 0.91 24.11
CA SER A 85 -0.49 1.11 25.51
C SER A 85 -1.35 -0.07 26.00
N PRO A 86 -1.34 -0.40 27.29
CA PRO A 86 -2.16 -1.48 27.84
C PRO A 86 -3.66 -1.17 27.69
N ASN A 87 -4.05 0.08 27.96
CA ASN A 87 -5.41 0.60 27.82
C ASN A 87 -5.30 2.08 27.49
N GLY A 88 -5.93 2.53 26.43
CA GLY A 88 -5.90 3.94 26.08
C GLY A 88 -6.84 4.28 24.93
N LYS A 89 -7.37 5.50 24.96
CA LYS A 89 -8.11 6.09 23.84
C LYS A 89 -7.23 7.13 23.17
N SER A 90 -7.24 7.11 21.87
CA SER A 90 -6.42 7.98 21.04
C SER A 90 -7.11 9.32 20.80
N LYS A 91 -6.42 10.40 21.10
CA LYS A 91 -6.84 11.76 20.75
C LYS A 91 -6.96 11.97 19.25
N TYR A 92 -6.14 11.26 18.49
CA TYR A 92 -6.22 11.27 17.03
C TYR A 92 -7.56 10.73 16.54
N PHE A 93 -7.95 9.52 16.96
CA PHE A 93 -9.22 8.93 16.55
C PHE A 93 -10.42 9.69 17.10
N GLU A 94 -10.38 10.17 18.34
CA GLU A 94 -11.43 11.05 18.89
C GLU A 94 -11.66 12.32 18.04
N SER A 95 -10.58 12.86 17.48
CA SER A 95 -10.66 14.03 16.59
C SER A 95 -11.18 13.66 15.21
N MET A 96 -10.77 12.50 14.67
CA MET A 96 -11.17 12.03 13.34
C MET A 96 -12.59 11.48 13.34
N ASP A 97 -13.10 10.90 14.41
CA ASP A 97 -14.48 10.42 14.54
C ASP A 97 -15.52 11.51 14.36
N LYS A 98 -15.16 12.76 14.64
CA LYS A 98 -16.03 13.93 14.37
C LYS A 98 -16.20 14.22 12.87
N LEU A 99 -15.23 13.79 12.08
CA LEU A 99 -15.21 14.00 10.62
C LEU A 99 -15.60 12.73 9.88
N TYR A 100 -15.12 11.60 10.36
CA TYR A 100 -15.27 10.27 9.76
C TYR A 100 -15.68 9.27 10.84
N PRO A 101 -16.97 9.25 11.20
CA PRO A 101 -17.46 8.39 12.28
C PRO A 101 -17.33 6.89 11.92
N GLY A 102 -17.11 6.07 12.95
CA GLY A 102 -17.00 4.62 12.82
C GLY A 102 -15.57 4.10 12.90
N ASN A 103 -15.39 2.81 12.61
CA ASN A 103 -14.13 2.12 12.86
C ASN A 103 -13.19 2.03 11.64
N LYS A 104 -13.61 2.49 10.47
CA LYS A 104 -12.85 2.32 9.20
C LYS A 104 -11.43 2.89 9.26
N LEU A 105 -11.21 4.04 9.90
CA LEU A 105 -9.86 4.59 10.06
C LEU A 105 -8.99 3.77 11.04
N ARG A 106 -9.58 3.15 12.06
CA ARG A 106 -8.87 2.24 12.97
C ARG A 106 -8.49 0.95 12.26
N GLN A 107 -9.41 0.38 11.49
CA GLN A 107 -9.16 -0.81 10.67
C GLN A 107 -8.13 -0.53 9.55
N LEU A 108 -8.19 0.63 8.91
CA LEU A 108 -7.16 1.08 7.96
C LEU A 108 -5.78 1.14 8.65
N MET A 109 -5.71 1.71 9.85
CA MET A 109 -4.47 1.73 10.63
C MET A 109 -4.01 0.31 10.98
N ASN A 110 -4.92 -0.58 11.41
CA ASN A 110 -4.61 -1.98 11.66
C ASN A 110 -4.06 -2.66 10.41
N TYR A 111 -4.68 -2.43 9.24
CA TYR A 111 -4.22 -2.94 7.96
C TYR A 111 -2.74 -2.59 7.71
N TYR A 112 -2.39 -1.31 7.83
CA TYR A 112 -1.01 -0.88 7.58
C TYR A 112 -0.02 -1.43 8.58
N LEU A 113 -0.40 -1.63 9.83
CA LEU A 113 0.52 -2.02 10.89
C LEU A 113 0.64 -3.53 11.08
N PHE A 114 -0.43 -4.31 10.82
CA PHE A 114 -0.52 -5.69 11.30
C PHE A 114 -1.08 -6.70 10.29
N SER A 115 -1.80 -6.30 9.24
CA SER A 115 -2.42 -7.25 8.30
C SER A 115 -1.40 -7.79 7.29
N ASP A 116 -1.58 -9.02 6.84
CA ASP A 116 -0.82 -9.64 5.74
C ASP A 116 -1.58 -9.58 4.40
N GLU A 117 -2.77 -9.01 4.40
CA GLU A 117 -3.59 -8.93 3.20
C GLU A 117 -3.02 -7.97 2.16
N CYS A 118 -3.32 -8.23 0.87
CA CYS A 118 -2.72 -7.55 -0.28
C CYS A 118 -3.68 -6.53 -0.90
N TYR A 119 -3.89 -5.42 -0.22
CA TYR A 119 -4.69 -4.28 -0.68
C TYR A 119 -3.87 -3.00 -0.72
N SER A 120 -4.43 -1.97 -1.33
CA SER A 120 -3.92 -0.60 -1.26
C SER A 120 -5.08 0.38 -1.12
N PHE A 121 -4.95 1.31 -0.20
CA PHE A 121 -5.96 2.36 -0.04
C PHE A 121 -5.66 3.55 -0.93
N ILE A 122 -6.72 4.09 -1.54
CA ILE A 122 -6.69 5.36 -2.26
C ILE A 122 -7.49 6.36 -1.43
N LEU A 123 -6.82 7.35 -0.85
CA LEU A 123 -7.47 8.44 -0.13
C LEU A 123 -7.76 9.57 -1.10
N ILE A 124 -9.02 9.80 -1.41
CA ILE A 124 -9.46 10.88 -2.29
C ILE A 124 -10.13 11.99 -1.49
N GLY A 125 -10.02 13.22 -1.97
CA GLY A 125 -10.68 14.39 -1.38
C GLY A 125 -9.87 15.66 -1.49
N TYR A 126 -10.51 16.78 -1.23
CA TYR A 126 -9.87 18.10 -1.31
C TYR A 126 -8.77 18.31 -0.24
N GLY A 127 -8.10 19.45 -0.29
CA GLY A 127 -7.14 19.82 0.73
C GLY A 127 -7.76 19.99 2.12
N GLN A 128 -6.96 19.82 3.18
CA GLN A 128 -7.38 20.03 4.58
C GLN A 128 -8.41 19.02 5.12
N THR A 129 -8.34 17.78 4.69
CA THR A 129 -9.26 16.71 5.13
C THR A 129 -8.58 15.65 6.01
N GLY A 130 -7.29 15.77 6.28
CA GLY A 130 -6.54 14.85 7.15
C GLY A 130 -5.76 13.76 6.44
N LYS A 131 -5.81 13.64 5.09
CA LYS A 131 -5.04 12.63 4.34
C LYS A 131 -3.55 12.63 4.68
N THR A 132 -2.91 13.80 4.55
CA THR A 132 -1.48 13.94 4.84
C THR A 132 -1.15 13.66 6.30
N THR A 133 -2.04 14.02 7.23
CA THR A 133 -1.88 13.73 8.66
C THR A 133 -1.88 12.21 8.91
N LEU A 134 -2.80 11.48 8.30
CA LEU A 134 -2.87 10.01 8.40
C LEU A 134 -1.60 9.35 7.85
N VAL A 135 -1.15 9.76 6.66
CA VAL A 135 0.10 9.24 6.06
C VAL A 135 1.31 9.55 6.94
N SER A 136 1.42 10.78 7.46
CA SER A 136 2.51 11.18 8.35
C SER A 136 2.51 10.38 9.64
N LEU A 137 1.33 10.09 10.20
CA LEU A 137 1.20 9.29 11.41
C LEU A 137 1.70 7.85 11.20
N ILE A 138 1.30 7.19 10.13
CA ILE A 138 1.79 5.84 9.79
C ILE A 138 3.32 5.88 9.59
N SER A 139 3.82 6.89 8.88
CA SER A 139 5.26 7.11 8.67
C SER A 139 6.03 7.24 10.01
N MET A 140 5.49 7.98 10.98
CA MET A 140 6.08 8.12 12.32
C MET A 140 6.13 6.79 13.09
N ILE A 141 5.08 5.97 12.99
CA ILE A 141 5.02 4.66 13.65
C ILE A 141 6.10 3.73 13.12
N TYR A 142 6.30 3.68 11.79
CA TYR A 142 7.36 2.90 11.14
C TYR A 142 8.74 3.51 11.27
N ARG A 143 8.87 4.76 11.66
CA ARG A 143 10.03 5.66 11.57
C ARG A 143 10.25 6.12 10.10
N GLU A 144 10.58 7.39 9.93
CA GLU A 144 10.72 8.03 8.62
C GLU A 144 11.71 7.33 7.66
N CYS A 145 12.73 6.65 8.20
CA CYS A 145 13.71 5.92 7.38
C CYS A 145 13.10 4.70 6.63
N PHE A 146 12.00 4.15 7.14
CA PHE A 146 11.28 3.04 6.52
C PHE A 146 10.03 3.49 5.75
N PHE A 147 9.83 4.78 5.61
CA PHE A 147 8.82 5.40 4.77
C PHE A 147 9.42 5.85 3.44
N GLY A 148 8.68 5.64 2.35
CA GLY A 148 8.98 6.15 1.02
C GLY A 148 7.82 6.94 0.44
N ARG A 149 8.14 7.90 -0.42
CA ARG A 149 7.14 8.67 -1.18
C ARG A 149 7.62 8.89 -2.60
N SER A 150 6.73 8.74 -3.55
CA SER A 150 6.98 9.05 -4.94
C SER A 150 5.68 9.49 -5.64
N ASN A 151 5.79 9.83 -6.91
CA ASN A 151 4.65 9.92 -7.81
C ASN A 151 4.76 8.87 -8.92
N VAL A 152 3.68 8.68 -9.65
CA VAL A 152 3.60 7.68 -10.73
C VAL A 152 4.71 7.88 -11.78
N ALA A 153 4.99 9.13 -12.18
CA ALA A 153 5.97 9.42 -13.21
C ALA A 153 7.41 9.06 -12.79
N LEU A 154 7.74 9.26 -11.51
CA LEU A 154 9.04 8.88 -10.97
C LEU A 154 9.19 7.38 -10.83
N LEU A 155 8.14 6.67 -10.42
CA LEU A 155 8.17 5.21 -10.31
C LEU A 155 8.40 4.51 -11.65
N ARG A 156 7.93 5.09 -12.75
CA ARG A 156 8.15 4.58 -14.12
C ARG A 156 9.59 4.73 -14.62
N ASN A 157 10.38 5.57 -13.98
CA ASN A 157 11.78 5.75 -14.36
C ASN A 157 12.57 4.48 -14.04
N SER A 158 13.56 4.14 -14.87
CA SER A 158 14.42 2.95 -14.68
C SER A 158 15.11 2.89 -13.31
N HIS A 159 15.28 4.01 -12.64
CA HIS A 159 15.84 4.11 -11.29
C HIS A 159 14.77 4.39 -10.23
N GLY A 160 13.50 4.58 -10.64
CA GLY A 160 12.44 5.02 -9.76
C GLY A 160 12.03 3.96 -8.74
N THR A 161 12.06 2.70 -9.13
CA THR A 161 11.72 1.56 -8.26
C THR A 161 12.72 1.36 -7.12
N ALA A 162 13.95 1.88 -7.22
CA ALA A 162 14.94 1.79 -6.17
C ALA A 162 14.53 2.48 -4.85
N VAL A 163 13.57 3.42 -4.91
CA VAL A 163 13.03 4.07 -3.70
C VAL A 163 12.20 3.13 -2.82
N LEU A 164 11.84 1.94 -3.32
CA LEU A 164 11.09 0.92 -2.57
C LEU A 164 11.98 0.12 -1.61
N GLU A 165 13.31 0.11 -1.85
CA GLU A 165 14.22 -0.67 -1.03
C GLU A 165 14.22 -0.20 0.42
N GLY A 166 14.09 -1.16 1.34
CA GLY A 166 14.11 -0.90 2.78
C GLY A 166 12.91 -0.07 3.25
N LYS A 167 11.77 -0.14 2.56
CA LYS A 167 10.54 0.56 2.96
C LYS A 167 9.48 -0.42 3.43
N MET A 168 8.78 -0.05 4.51
CA MET A 168 7.64 -0.76 5.06
C MET A 168 6.31 -0.06 4.73
N PHE A 169 6.37 1.22 4.45
CA PHE A 169 5.22 2.03 4.09
C PHE A 169 5.59 2.98 2.95
N PHE A 170 4.76 3.04 1.93
CA PHE A 170 5.05 3.81 0.73
C PHE A 170 3.85 4.59 0.23
N GLU A 171 4.01 5.89 0.02
CA GLU A 171 2.98 6.76 -0.54
C GLU A 171 3.24 7.05 -2.02
N VAL A 172 2.22 6.81 -2.84
CA VAL A 172 2.14 7.35 -4.20
C VAL A 172 1.25 8.58 -4.18
N ALA A 173 1.87 9.74 -4.25
CA ALA A 173 1.17 11.02 -4.17
C ALA A 173 0.66 11.46 -5.55
N GLU A 174 -0.50 12.13 -5.56
CA GLU A 174 -1.07 12.82 -6.73
C GLU A 174 -1.19 11.96 -7.99
N ALA A 175 -1.55 10.69 -7.83
CA ALA A 175 -1.80 9.81 -8.96
C ALA A 175 -2.99 10.32 -9.78
N GLN A 176 -2.80 10.49 -11.09
CA GLN A 176 -3.84 10.95 -12.00
C GLN A 176 -4.29 9.86 -12.97
N ASP A 177 -3.33 9.29 -13.70
CA ASP A 177 -3.56 8.26 -14.70
C ASP A 177 -2.70 7.03 -14.40
N LEU A 178 -3.32 5.86 -14.34
CA LEU A 178 -2.67 4.57 -14.17
C LEU A 178 -2.79 3.78 -15.48
N ASP A 179 -1.71 3.75 -16.25
CA ASP A 179 -1.61 2.90 -17.42
C ASP A 179 -1.23 1.46 -17.03
N LEU A 180 -1.17 0.57 -18.01
CA LEU A 180 -0.93 -0.84 -17.77
C LEU A 180 0.39 -1.13 -17.06
N ASP A 181 1.48 -0.47 -17.47
CA ASP A 181 2.81 -0.71 -16.87
C ASP A 181 2.86 -0.27 -15.41
N THR A 182 2.28 0.89 -15.13
CA THR A 182 2.16 1.38 -13.75
C THR A 182 1.28 0.46 -12.92
N ALA A 183 0.15 0.04 -13.46
CA ALA A 183 -0.77 -0.85 -12.76
C ALA A 183 -0.10 -2.18 -12.42
N ASN A 184 0.66 -2.76 -13.34
CA ASN A 184 1.42 -3.99 -13.10
C ASN A 184 2.49 -3.80 -12.02
N LEU A 185 3.23 -2.68 -12.03
CA LEU A 185 4.19 -2.36 -10.98
C LEU A 185 3.50 -2.21 -9.62
N LEU A 186 2.41 -1.46 -9.54
CA LEU A 186 1.64 -1.30 -8.30
C LEU A 186 1.09 -2.64 -7.81
N LYS A 187 0.62 -3.51 -8.73
CA LYS A 187 0.18 -4.87 -8.40
C LYS A 187 1.31 -5.66 -7.76
N SER A 188 2.51 -5.67 -8.35
CA SER A 188 3.66 -6.38 -7.78
C SER A 188 4.05 -5.86 -6.40
N ILE A 189 3.95 -4.54 -6.17
CA ILE A 189 4.19 -3.96 -4.85
C ILE A 189 3.12 -4.43 -3.84
N ILE A 190 1.84 -4.39 -4.23
CA ILE A 190 0.72 -4.77 -3.35
C ILE A 190 0.76 -6.26 -2.99
N THR A 191 1.15 -7.12 -3.94
CA THR A 191 1.21 -8.57 -3.75
C THR A 191 2.54 -9.07 -3.19
N ASN A 192 3.47 -8.16 -2.91
CA ASN A 192 4.84 -8.48 -2.47
C ASN A 192 5.56 -9.44 -3.46
N ASP A 193 5.27 -9.28 -4.76
CA ASP A 193 5.96 -9.98 -5.82
C ASP A 193 7.31 -9.32 -6.13
N ASP A 194 8.20 -10.07 -6.75
CA ASP A 194 9.53 -9.61 -7.11
C ASP A 194 9.50 -8.36 -8.01
N VAL A 195 10.20 -7.31 -7.59
CA VAL A 195 10.35 -6.05 -8.33
C VAL A 195 11.82 -5.82 -8.69
N TYR A 196 12.06 -5.56 -9.97
CA TYR A 196 13.38 -5.16 -10.45
C TYR A 196 13.68 -3.72 -10.06
N VAL A 197 14.82 -3.51 -9.43
CA VAL A 197 15.32 -2.20 -9.02
C VAL A 197 16.69 -1.92 -9.62
N ASN A 198 16.89 -0.68 -10.03
CA ASN A 198 18.14 -0.24 -10.64
C ASN A 198 18.66 1.01 -9.92
N PRO A 199 19.26 0.87 -8.72
CA PRO A 199 19.80 2.00 -7.99
C PRO A 199 20.97 2.65 -8.75
N LYS A 200 21.11 3.98 -8.64
CA LYS A 200 22.26 4.69 -9.25
C LYS A 200 23.55 4.22 -8.61
N PHE A 201 24.57 3.98 -9.45
CA PHE A 201 25.91 3.58 -9.02
C PHE A 201 26.00 2.23 -8.29
N GLN A 202 24.98 1.39 -8.41
CA GLN A 202 24.96 0.03 -7.88
C GLN A 202 24.52 -0.95 -8.96
N LEU A 203 24.76 -2.23 -8.75
CA LEU A 203 24.28 -3.27 -9.65
C LEU A 203 22.75 -3.39 -9.52
N PRO A 204 22.05 -3.54 -10.65
CA PRO A 204 20.64 -3.86 -10.66
C PRO A 204 20.36 -5.17 -9.93
N ARG A 205 19.23 -5.23 -9.26
CA ARG A 205 18.80 -6.43 -8.50
C ARG A 205 17.30 -6.57 -8.43
N THR A 206 16.84 -7.70 -8.02
CA THR A 206 15.44 -7.97 -7.72
C THR A 206 15.27 -7.95 -6.20
N ILE A 207 14.19 -7.32 -5.73
CA ILE A 207 13.81 -7.27 -4.31
C ILE A 207 12.36 -7.68 -4.14
N LYS A 208 12.00 -8.11 -2.94
CA LYS A 208 10.61 -8.16 -2.48
C LYS A 208 10.26 -6.84 -1.79
N PRO A 209 9.30 -6.06 -2.29
CA PRO A 209 8.93 -4.78 -1.69
C PRO A 209 8.00 -4.98 -0.50
N HIS A 210 8.54 -5.03 0.72
CA HIS A 210 7.73 -5.15 1.94
C HIS A 210 6.80 -3.96 2.21
N ALA A 211 6.90 -2.92 1.37
CA ALA A 211 6.17 -1.69 1.55
C ALA A 211 4.67 -1.83 1.27
N LYS A 212 3.84 -1.60 2.27
CA LYS A 212 2.41 -1.40 2.06
C LYS A 212 2.14 -0.07 1.39
N LEU A 213 1.41 -0.12 0.28
CA LEU A 213 1.15 1.01 -0.58
C LEU A 213 -0.08 1.81 -0.13
N ILE A 214 0.02 3.13 -0.12
CA ILE A 214 -1.12 4.06 -0.04
C ILE A 214 -1.05 5.06 -1.18
N MET A 215 -2.19 5.45 -1.70
CA MET A 215 -2.28 6.52 -2.71
C MET A 215 -3.05 7.70 -2.14
N THR A 216 -2.55 8.92 -2.39
CA THR A 216 -3.26 10.15 -1.98
C THR A 216 -3.54 10.98 -3.21
N CYS A 217 -4.81 11.32 -3.44
CA CYS A 217 -5.27 12.05 -4.60
C CYS A 217 -6.31 13.11 -4.22
N ASN A 218 -6.43 14.15 -5.01
CA ASN A 218 -7.54 15.10 -4.87
C ASN A 218 -8.79 14.56 -5.58
N ASN A 219 -8.61 13.92 -6.72
CA ASN A 219 -9.67 13.29 -7.50
C ASN A 219 -9.32 11.82 -7.73
N MET A 220 -10.33 11.02 -8.05
CA MET A 220 -10.15 9.61 -8.41
C MET A 220 -9.16 9.48 -9.58
N PRO A 221 -8.08 8.70 -9.47
CA PRO A 221 -7.21 8.43 -10.59
C PRO A 221 -7.94 7.62 -11.67
N ARG A 222 -7.64 7.87 -12.95
CA ARG A 222 -8.21 7.12 -14.06
C ARG A 222 -7.44 5.82 -14.28
N PHE A 223 -8.14 4.71 -14.20
CA PHE A 223 -7.57 3.39 -14.45
C PHE A 223 -7.63 3.05 -15.94
N LYS A 224 -6.58 3.37 -16.70
CA LYS A 224 -6.47 3.05 -18.13
C LYS A 224 -6.09 1.57 -18.36
N VAL A 225 -6.58 0.68 -17.50
CA VAL A 225 -6.25 -0.75 -17.50
C VAL A 225 -7.51 -1.58 -17.63
N THR A 226 -7.35 -2.76 -18.23
CA THR A 226 -8.43 -3.73 -18.43
C THR A 226 -8.35 -4.91 -17.44
N ASP A 227 -7.32 -4.95 -16.59
CA ASP A 227 -7.11 -6.01 -15.61
C ASP A 227 -7.90 -5.71 -14.34
N ASP A 228 -8.92 -6.50 -14.06
CA ASP A 228 -9.71 -6.46 -12.84
C ASP A 228 -8.89 -6.95 -11.63
N GLY A 229 -7.88 -7.78 -11.85
CA GLY A 229 -6.99 -8.28 -10.81
C GLY A 229 -6.24 -7.18 -10.06
N ILE A 230 -5.98 -6.02 -10.70
CA ILE A 230 -5.40 -4.86 -10.00
C ILE A 230 -6.50 -4.01 -9.31
N ILE A 231 -7.62 -3.79 -10.01
CA ILE A 231 -8.67 -2.86 -9.52
C ILE A 231 -9.28 -3.35 -8.22
N ARG A 232 -9.58 -4.65 -8.10
CA ARG A 232 -10.15 -5.25 -6.87
C ARG A 232 -9.24 -5.16 -5.63
N ARG A 233 -7.96 -4.81 -5.81
CA ARG A 233 -7.01 -4.61 -4.71
C ARG A 233 -7.00 -3.19 -4.16
N PHE A 234 -7.68 -2.28 -4.83
CA PHE A 234 -7.80 -0.91 -4.36
C PHE A 234 -9.08 -0.72 -3.54
N ILE A 235 -8.92 -0.04 -2.41
CA ILE A 235 -10.01 0.38 -1.53
C ILE A 235 -10.01 1.90 -1.52
N VAL A 236 -11.10 2.53 -1.95
CA VAL A 236 -11.17 3.99 -2.10
C VAL A 236 -11.89 4.60 -0.91
N ILE A 237 -11.20 5.42 -0.14
CA ILE A 237 -11.80 6.16 0.97
C ILE A 237 -11.95 7.64 0.58
N GLU A 238 -13.17 8.12 0.60
CA GLU A 238 -13.47 9.55 0.43
C GLU A 238 -13.23 10.31 1.72
N MET A 239 -12.28 11.23 1.68
CA MET A 239 -11.98 12.14 2.78
C MET A 239 -12.41 13.57 2.39
N ASN A 240 -13.73 13.81 2.39
CA ASN A 240 -14.31 15.05 1.90
C ASN A 240 -14.63 16.06 3.02
N ASN A 241 -14.60 15.66 4.28
CA ASN A 241 -14.92 16.51 5.41
C ASN A 241 -13.75 17.42 5.77
N LYS A 242 -13.94 18.72 5.53
CA LYS A 242 -12.89 19.72 5.73
C LYS A 242 -12.68 20.05 7.20
N ILE A 243 -11.41 20.06 7.62
CA ILE A 243 -11.01 20.52 8.96
C ILE A 243 -11.14 22.04 9.01
N GLN A 244 -12.10 22.54 9.79
CA GLN A 244 -12.39 23.98 9.87
C GLN A 244 -11.31 24.76 10.60
N LYS A 245 -10.72 24.20 11.64
CA LYS A 245 -9.67 24.84 12.44
C LYS A 245 -8.41 23.99 12.42
N GLN A 246 -7.41 24.44 11.67
CA GLN A 246 -6.13 23.76 11.62
C GLN A 246 -5.34 23.97 12.91
N ASN A 247 -4.88 22.87 13.51
CA ASN A 247 -3.89 22.89 14.57
C ASN A 247 -2.50 22.59 13.96
N LYS A 248 -1.65 23.61 13.86
CA LYS A 248 -0.28 23.47 13.31
C LYS A 248 0.61 22.54 14.14
N ASN A 249 0.29 22.34 15.41
CA ASN A 249 1.04 21.47 16.31
C ASN A 249 0.44 20.06 16.42
N PHE A 250 -0.63 19.77 15.70
CA PHE A 250 -1.37 18.52 15.84
C PHE A 250 -0.48 17.28 15.70
N LEU A 251 0.42 17.24 14.74
CA LEU A 251 1.35 16.11 14.57
C LEU A 251 2.29 15.93 15.77
N LYS A 252 2.71 17.00 16.43
CA LYS A 252 3.50 16.91 17.67
C LYS A 252 2.65 16.37 18.83
N GLU A 253 1.44 16.86 18.96
CA GLU A 253 0.51 16.44 20.02
C GLU A 253 0.13 14.96 19.91
N ILE A 254 -0.03 14.45 18.68
CA ILE A 254 -0.35 13.04 18.47
C ILE A 254 0.87 12.11 18.52
N GLN A 255 2.10 12.64 18.45
CA GLN A 255 3.31 11.82 18.58
C GLN A 255 3.38 11.10 19.94
N GLU A 256 2.97 11.78 21.03
CA GLU A 256 2.88 11.18 22.37
C GLU A 256 1.71 10.20 22.48
N ASP A 257 0.73 10.29 21.58
CA ASP A 257 -0.47 9.46 21.52
C ASP A 257 -0.29 8.16 20.71
N ILE A 258 0.84 7.99 20.05
CA ILE A 258 1.15 6.81 19.21
C ILE A 258 0.86 5.48 19.94
N PRO A 259 1.22 5.26 21.22
CA PRO A 259 0.89 4.02 21.91
C PRO A 259 -0.61 3.72 21.98
N ASN A 260 -1.45 4.75 22.16
CA ASN A 260 -2.91 4.63 22.18
C ASN A 260 -3.47 4.37 20.77
N ILE A 261 -2.91 5.02 19.75
CA ILE A 261 -3.26 4.79 18.34
C ILE A 261 -3.01 3.33 17.96
N ILE A 262 -1.84 2.79 18.32
CA ILE A 262 -1.49 1.38 18.07
C ILE A 262 -2.46 0.47 18.84
N ARG A 263 -2.82 0.79 20.08
CA ARG A 263 -3.78 0.02 20.87
C ARG A 263 -5.15 -0.03 20.19
N GLU A 264 -5.71 1.11 19.82
CA GLU A 264 -7.00 1.15 19.12
C GLU A 264 -6.97 0.46 17.75
N ALA A 265 -5.83 0.52 17.04
CA ALA A 265 -5.66 -0.26 15.82
C ALA A 265 -5.69 -1.77 16.09
N LEU A 266 -5.03 -2.25 17.13
CA LEU A 266 -5.05 -3.67 17.54
C LEU A 266 -6.45 -4.14 17.96
N ASP A 267 -7.23 -3.28 18.60
CA ASP A 267 -8.59 -3.58 19.05
C ASP A 267 -9.61 -3.57 17.90
N ASN A 268 -9.22 -3.09 16.72
CA ASN A 268 -10.06 -3.00 15.53
C ASN A 268 -9.36 -3.67 14.34
N PRO A 269 -9.28 -5.01 14.31
CA PRO A 269 -8.62 -5.74 13.22
C PRO A 269 -9.27 -5.43 11.88
N PHE A 270 -8.43 -5.38 10.84
CA PHE A 270 -8.89 -5.15 9.48
C PHE A 270 -9.80 -6.29 9.03
N ASN A 271 -10.92 -5.93 8.43
CA ASN A 271 -11.84 -6.86 7.78
C ASN A 271 -12.29 -6.24 6.45
N ILE A 272 -11.98 -6.88 5.34
CA ILE A 272 -12.30 -6.39 4.00
C ILE A 272 -13.81 -6.24 3.77
N GLU A 273 -14.64 -7.04 4.43
CA GLU A 273 -16.10 -6.97 4.29
C GLU A 273 -16.65 -5.62 4.75
N ASP A 274 -16.02 -4.98 5.74
CA ASP A 274 -16.41 -3.65 6.23
C ASP A 274 -16.09 -2.54 5.22
N PHE A 275 -15.30 -2.85 4.19
CA PHE A 275 -14.90 -1.95 3.11
C PHE A 275 -15.53 -2.31 1.75
N ALA A 276 -16.59 -3.09 1.75
CA ALA A 276 -17.22 -3.54 0.49
C ALA A 276 -17.62 -2.36 -0.42
N GLU A 277 -18.19 -1.29 0.13
CA GLU A 277 -18.55 -0.08 -0.63
C GLU A 277 -17.32 0.62 -1.20
N GLU A 278 -16.27 0.79 -0.40
CA GLU A 278 -15.02 1.43 -0.79
C GLU A 278 -14.24 0.60 -1.81
N GLN A 279 -14.35 -0.73 -1.77
CA GLN A 279 -13.77 -1.62 -2.77
C GLN A 279 -14.50 -1.52 -4.11
N TYR A 280 -15.84 -1.35 -4.08
CA TYR A 280 -16.64 -1.21 -5.29
C TYR A 280 -16.64 0.21 -5.86
N TYR A 281 -16.13 1.20 -5.13
CA TYR A 281 -16.14 2.59 -5.55
C TYR A 281 -15.57 2.83 -6.96
N ILE A 282 -14.47 2.16 -7.30
CA ILE A 282 -13.84 2.28 -8.64
C ILE A 282 -14.79 1.80 -9.73
N PHE A 283 -15.48 0.68 -9.50
CA PHE A 283 -16.40 0.10 -10.47
C PHE A 283 -17.58 1.03 -10.77
N GLU A 284 -17.97 1.85 -9.82
CA GLU A 284 -19.08 2.79 -9.97
C GLU A 284 -18.66 4.12 -10.60
N HIS A 285 -17.48 4.60 -10.27
CA HIS A 285 -17.04 5.95 -10.62
C HIS A 285 -16.05 5.99 -11.80
N ASP A 286 -15.41 4.88 -12.15
CA ASP A 286 -14.62 4.80 -13.37
C ASP A 286 -15.55 4.63 -14.58
N PRO A 287 -15.46 5.51 -15.60
CA PRO A 287 -16.37 5.49 -16.75
C PRO A 287 -16.38 4.15 -17.51
N GLN A 288 -15.26 3.46 -17.58
CA GLN A 288 -15.16 2.17 -18.29
C GLN A 288 -15.90 1.07 -17.54
N TRP A 289 -15.74 1.01 -16.22
CA TRP A 289 -16.42 0.05 -15.36
C TRP A 289 -17.89 0.42 -15.17
N GLY A 290 -18.20 1.71 -15.02
CA GLY A 290 -19.56 2.20 -14.98
C GLY A 290 -20.38 1.83 -16.21
N PHE A 291 -19.77 1.85 -17.41
CA PHE A 291 -20.41 1.36 -18.62
C PHE A 291 -20.77 -0.13 -18.51
N GLY A 292 -19.88 -0.94 -17.98
CA GLY A 292 -20.10 -2.38 -17.76
C GLY A 292 -21.25 -2.67 -16.78
N TYR A 293 -21.47 -1.79 -15.79
CA TYR A 293 -22.60 -1.85 -14.86
C TYR A 293 -23.95 -1.41 -15.46
N GLY A 294 -23.94 -0.91 -16.69
CA GLY A 294 -25.15 -0.39 -17.31
C GLY A 294 -25.55 0.99 -16.80
N ILE A 295 -24.61 1.76 -16.23
CA ILE A 295 -24.82 3.18 -15.98
C ILE A 295 -25.02 3.84 -17.34
N PRO A 296 -26.20 4.48 -17.59
CA PRO A 296 -26.52 4.97 -18.91
C PRO A 296 -25.56 6.08 -19.31
N ASN A 297 -24.67 5.78 -20.22
CA ASN A 297 -23.80 6.77 -20.85
C ASN A 297 -24.50 7.25 -22.11
N ARG A 298 -25.46 8.18 -21.94
CA ARG A 298 -26.36 8.68 -22.98
C ARG A 298 -25.65 9.49 -24.08
N ASP A 299 -24.38 9.85 -23.82
CA ASP A 299 -23.63 10.80 -24.63
C ASP A 299 -22.82 10.16 -25.76
N TYR A 300 -22.70 8.81 -25.78
CA TYR A 300 -21.91 8.11 -26.77
C TYR A 300 -22.78 7.43 -27.82
N VAL A 301 -22.49 7.74 -29.09
CA VAL A 301 -23.26 7.25 -30.25
C VAL A 301 -22.67 5.94 -30.76
N GLY A 302 -23.52 4.95 -30.98
CA GLY A 302 -23.18 3.68 -31.58
C GLY A 302 -24.45 2.84 -31.83
N SER A 303 -24.42 1.93 -32.79
CA SER A 303 -25.55 1.05 -33.14
C SER A 303 -25.75 -0.07 -32.09
N ASN A 304 -24.71 -0.39 -31.32
CA ASN A 304 -24.74 -1.38 -30.25
C ASN A 304 -23.86 -0.94 -29.08
N ASP A 305 -23.93 -1.67 -27.96
CA ASP A 305 -23.20 -1.34 -26.74
C ASP A 305 -21.67 -1.36 -26.91
N PHE A 306 -21.15 -2.25 -27.77
CA PHE A 306 -19.71 -2.31 -28.02
C PHE A 306 -19.22 -1.04 -28.75
N GLU A 307 -19.94 -0.55 -29.75
CA GLU A 307 -19.59 0.67 -30.46
C GLU A 307 -19.69 1.91 -29.53
N LYS A 308 -20.71 1.97 -28.70
CA LYS A 308 -20.84 3.02 -27.66
C LYS A 308 -19.66 2.96 -26.69
N TYR A 309 -19.29 1.78 -26.22
CA TYR A 309 -18.13 1.56 -25.37
C TYR A 309 -16.83 2.04 -26.05
N GLN A 310 -16.62 1.68 -27.33
CA GLN A 310 -15.46 2.13 -28.10
C GLN A 310 -15.44 3.66 -28.26
N ALA A 311 -16.58 4.28 -28.54
CA ALA A 311 -16.70 5.74 -28.64
C ALA A 311 -16.36 6.42 -27.32
N MET A 312 -16.84 5.89 -26.20
CA MET A 312 -16.49 6.36 -24.86
C MET A 312 -14.98 6.22 -24.59
N CYS A 313 -14.41 5.06 -24.81
CA CYS A 313 -12.98 4.83 -24.61
C CYS A 313 -12.14 5.82 -25.43
N LYS A 314 -12.50 6.04 -26.69
CA LYS A 314 -11.82 6.99 -27.57
C LYS A 314 -11.91 8.42 -27.05
N ALA A 315 -13.10 8.85 -26.64
CA ALA A 315 -13.33 10.21 -26.12
C ALA A 315 -12.58 10.50 -24.82
N LEU A 316 -12.45 9.50 -23.95
CA LEU A 316 -11.83 9.64 -22.62
C LEU A 316 -10.36 9.20 -22.59
N GLY A 317 -9.81 8.71 -23.73
CA GLY A 317 -8.42 8.24 -23.82
C GLY A 317 -8.15 6.92 -23.13
N TYR A 318 -9.16 6.04 -23.03
CA TYR A 318 -8.99 4.67 -22.55
C TYR A 318 -8.66 3.73 -23.70
N PHE A 319 -7.95 2.63 -23.41
CA PHE A 319 -7.84 1.52 -24.35
C PHE A 319 -9.17 0.74 -24.40
N SER A 320 -9.76 0.61 -25.58
CA SER A 320 -10.94 -0.24 -25.76
C SER A 320 -10.55 -1.72 -25.80
N ARG A 321 -11.34 -2.58 -25.16
CA ARG A 321 -11.24 -4.04 -25.30
C ARG A 321 -11.68 -4.47 -26.70
N ASN A 322 -11.17 -5.60 -27.20
CA ASN A 322 -11.76 -6.24 -28.36
C ASN A 322 -13.14 -6.82 -28.00
N TYR A 323 -13.93 -7.18 -29.01
CA TYR A 323 -15.32 -7.62 -28.82
C TYR A 323 -15.46 -8.83 -27.87
N THR A 324 -14.58 -9.80 -27.96
CA THR A 324 -14.58 -10.99 -27.09
C THR A 324 -14.31 -10.63 -25.63
N ASN A 325 -13.33 -9.79 -25.40
CA ASN A 325 -12.97 -9.34 -24.05
C ASN A 325 -14.00 -8.34 -23.49
N PHE A 326 -14.69 -7.58 -24.34
CA PHE A 326 -15.79 -6.72 -23.94
C PHE A 326 -16.96 -7.53 -23.39
N ASN A 327 -17.37 -8.61 -24.05
CA ASN A 327 -18.46 -9.44 -23.57
C ASN A 327 -18.13 -10.09 -22.21
N LYS A 328 -16.90 -10.64 -22.06
CA LYS A 328 -16.43 -11.14 -20.76
C LYS A 328 -16.44 -10.06 -19.66
N PHE A 329 -16.02 -8.84 -20.01
CA PHE A 329 -16.02 -7.71 -19.12
C PHE A 329 -17.44 -7.32 -18.68
N ILE A 330 -18.42 -7.28 -19.57
CA ILE A 330 -19.83 -7.01 -19.24
C ILE A 330 -20.38 -8.08 -18.28
N GLU A 331 -20.04 -9.35 -18.49
CA GLU A 331 -20.41 -10.45 -17.57
C GLU A 331 -19.79 -10.25 -16.18
N LEU A 332 -18.50 -9.95 -16.12
CA LEU A 332 -17.81 -9.67 -14.86
C LEU A 332 -18.42 -8.46 -14.14
N ALA A 333 -18.64 -7.37 -14.85
CA ALA A 333 -19.26 -6.18 -14.27
C ALA A 333 -20.65 -6.47 -13.67
N LYS A 334 -21.45 -7.30 -14.35
CA LYS A 334 -22.76 -7.75 -13.83
C LYS A 334 -22.61 -8.59 -12.56
N ILE A 335 -21.61 -9.48 -12.49
CA ILE A 335 -21.32 -10.28 -11.29
C ILE A 335 -20.97 -9.37 -10.12
N TYR A 336 -20.07 -8.41 -10.29
CA TYR A 336 -19.72 -7.44 -9.25
C TYR A 336 -20.92 -6.61 -8.81
N GLY A 337 -21.68 -6.05 -9.75
CA GLY A 337 -22.91 -5.29 -9.45
C GLY A 337 -24.02 -6.12 -8.79
N GLY A 338 -24.10 -7.42 -9.15
CA GLY A 338 -25.05 -8.34 -8.55
C GLY A 338 -24.74 -8.68 -7.10
N ARG A 339 -23.46 -8.83 -6.74
CA ARG A 339 -23.04 -9.07 -5.36
C ARG A 339 -23.49 -7.92 -4.44
N ARG A 340 -23.29 -6.67 -4.84
CA ARG A 340 -23.73 -5.51 -4.04
C ARG A 340 -25.26 -5.47 -3.83
N LYS A 341 -26.05 -5.83 -4.85
CA LYS A 341 -27.52 -5.87 -4.72
C LYS A 341 -27.97 -6.98 -3.74
N CYS A 342 -27.24 -8.10 -3.65
CA CYS A 342 -27.53 -9.14 -2.68
C CYS A 342 -27.19 -8.70 -1.25
N ASP A 343 -26.08 -8.00 -1.04
CA ASP A 343 -25.60 -7.57 0.28
C ASP A 343 -26.49 -6.46 0.88
N THR A 344 -27.04 -5.55 0.04
CA THR A 344 -28.00 -4.52 0.47
C THR A 344 -29.40 -5.09 0.74
N ILE A 345 -29.78 -6.21 0.15
CA ILE A 345 -31.10 -6.86 0.38
C ILE A 345 -31.07 -7.78 1.62
N SER A 346 -29.91 -8.29 2.03
CA SER A 346 -29.82 -9.25 3.14
C SER A 346 -30.03 -8.63 4.53
N ASN A 347 -29.96 -7.33 4.70
CA ASN A 347 -30.23 -6.69 5.98
C ASN A 347 -31.69 -6.31 6.24
N ASP A 348 -32.55 -6.26 5.22
CA ASP A 348 -33.94 -5.85 5.39
C ASP A 348 -35.01 -6.94 5.06
N SER A 349 -34.64 -8.15 4.59
CA SER A 349 -35.64 -9.12 4.11
C SER A 349 -35.45 -10.59 4.53
N LEU A 350 -34.65 -10.91 5.54
CA LEU A 350 -34.54 -12.26 6.09
C LEU A 350 -35.65 -12.64 7.09
N ALA A 351 -36.79 -11.94 7.05
CA ALA A 351 -37.96 -12.31 7.85
C ALA A 351 -39.06 -13.08 7.08
N SER A 352 -38.95 -13.30 5.77
CA SER A 352 -39.92 -14.08 5.03
C SER A 352 -39.40 -14.60 3.70
N ASN A 353 -39.24 -15.89 3.61
CA ASN A 353 -39.21 -16.82 2.49
C ASN A 353 -37.90 -17.59 2.34
N GLY A 354 -38.04 -18.89 2.64
CA GLY A 354 -37.01 -19.88 2.39
C GLY A 354 -36.60 -19.90 0.91
N MET A 355 -35.37 -19.49 0.66
CA MET A 355 -34.66 -19.77 -0.58
C MET A 355 -33.29 -20.33 -0.21
N THR A 356 -33.00 -21.44 -0.81
CA THR A 356 -31.83 -22.29 -0.69
C THR A 356 -30.55 -21.47 -0.79
N GLN A 357 -29.68 -21.61 0.17
CA GLN A 357 -28.31 -21.07 0.17
C GLN A 357 -27.56 -21.59 -1.07
N LEU A 358 -27.08 -20.68 -1.90
CA LEU A 358 -26.06 -20.92 -2.90
C LEU A 358 -24.68 -20.86 -2.21
N SER A 359 -24.42 -21.79 -1.28
CA SER A 359 -23.14 -21.91 -0.57
C SER A 359 -22.12 -22.84 -1.26
N ASP A 360 -22.47 -23.41 -2.44
CA ASP A 360 -21.65 -24.46 -3.10
C ASP A 360 -21.33 -24.14 -4.56
N LEU A 361 -20.86 -22.92 -4.83
CA LEU A 361 -20.08 -22.66 -6.03
C LEU A 361 -18.63 -22.47 -5.61
N GLU A 362 -17.91 -23.59 -5.70
CA GLU A 362 -16.49 -23.73 -5.47
C GLU A 362 -15.70 -22.60 -6.11
N ALA A 363 -14.87 -21.94 -5.31
CA ALA A 363 -13.96 -20.87 -5.71
C ALA A 363 -12.81 -21.33 -6.65
N ASP A 364 -12.81 -22.60 -7.05
CA ASP A 364 -11.68 -23.27 -7.73
C ASP A 364 -11.79 -23.39 -9.25
N SER A 365 -12.75 -22.75 -9.93
CA SER A 365 -12.91 -22.89 -11.37
C SER A 365 -13.03 -21.59 -12.17
N LEU A 366 -12.31 -20.54 -11.79
CA LEU A 366 -12.13 -19.40 -12.69
C LEU A 366 -10.84 -19.59 -13.48
N PRO A 367 -10.88 -19.74 -14.79
CA PRO A 367 -9.68 -19.80 -15.61
C PRO A 367 -9.00 -18.44 -15.61
N PHE A 368 -7.70 -18.45 -15.28
CA PHE A 368 -6.77 -17.33 -15.37
C PHE A 368 -6.68 -16.73 -16.76
#